data_4394e452ab6ded5dd378876a9494964a
#
_entry.id   4394e452ab6ded5dd378876a9494964a
#
_cell.length_a   1.000
_cell.length_b   1.000
_cell.length_c   1.000
_cell.angle_alpha   90.00
_cell.angle_beta   90.00
_cell.angle_gamma   90.00
#
_symmetry.space_group_name_H-M   'P 1'
#
loop_
_entity.id
_entity.type
_entity.pdbx_description
1 polymer ?
#
loop_
_entity_poly.entity_id
_entity_poly.type
_entity_poly.pdbx_seq_one_letter_code
_entity_poly.pdbx_strand_id
1 'polypeptide(L)'
;MDTNKVFQLCESKDLYIKLPEIELDRDVFVEVKKLIQNAGGKWVGGKKQHFAFDFDPEFVLDLLRNGEKPNFKQDNQFFETPYKVIDQMLAYNDFCPYERGDKDGNFLEPEAGRFAIGKVLHECRPDIVIDCYELNPYNRQMLSQLPYANLLGSDFLLAEPQKKYNWIFANPPFAKMQDAIHVMHMAKFLEPLGRITTVMSTGWQNKNCRGAYKVFNEFLESRHHEIYEMEEDSFMASGTKVSACIVIIDGEDYDRTL
;
A
#
# COMPACT_ATOMS: atom_id res chain seq x y z
N MET A 1 -10.50 -4.77 -36.43
CA MET A 1 -9.94 -3.55 -35.72
C MET A 1 -8.92 -4.05 -34.74
N ASP A 2 -7.77 -3.39 -34.57
CA ASP A 2 -6.79 -3.79 -33.53
C ASP A 2 -7.11 -3.16 -32.16
N THR A 3 -6.54 -3.73 -31.11
CA THR A 3 -6.76 -3.36 -29.70
C THR A 3 -6.47 -1.89 -29.43
N ASN A 4 -5.43 -1.33 -30.06
CA ASN A 4 -5.03 0.06 -29.85
C ASN A 4 -6.08 1.05 -30.39
N LYS A 5 -6.65 0.75 -31.57
CA LYS A 5 -7.75 1.55 -32.14
C LYS A 5 -9.00 1.51 -31.27
N VAL A 6 -9.26 0.40 -30.57
CA VAL A 6 -10.37 0.32 -29.62
C VAL A 6 -10.16 1.30 -28.48
N PHE A 7 -8.94 1.37 -27.90
CA PHE A 7 -8.66 2.30 -26.81
C PHE A 7 -8.77 3.77 -27.22
N GLN A 8 -8.43 4.12 -28.47
CA GLN A 8 -8.65 5.47 -28.99
C GLN A 8 -10.13 5.89 -29.02
N LEU A 9 -11.04 4.91 -29.10
CA LEU A 9 -12.48 5.14 -29.14
C LEU A 9 -13.16 4.95 -27.78
N CYS A 10 -12.44 4.46 -26.76
CA CYS A 10 -12.95 4.37 -25.40
C CYS A 10 -13.07 5.75 -24.77
N GLU A 11 -14.05 5.90 -23.89
CA GLU A 11 -14.27 7.09 -23.10
C GLU A 11 -14.08 6.78 -21.62
N SER A 12 -13.39 7.66 -20.91
CA SER A 12 -13.34 7.67 -19.47
C SER A 12 -14.36 8.69 -18.95
N LYS A 13 -15.10 8.31 -17.93
CA LYS A 13 -16.05 9.20 -17.25
C LYS A 13 -16.20 8.75 -15.80
N ASP A 14 -16.07 9.70 -14.87
CA ASP A 14 -16.14 9.43 -13.44
C ASP A 14 -15.15 8.30 -13.06
N LEU A 15 -15.66 7.19 -12.52
CA LEU A 15 -14.87 6.02 -12.11
C LEU A 15 -14.99 4.83 -13.11
N TYR A 16 -15.21 5.08 -14.38
CA TYR A 16 -15.32 3.98 -15.35
C TYR A 16 -14.77 4.30 -16.75
N ILE A 17 -14.34 3.25 -17.44
CA ILE A 17 -14.03 3.26 -18.88
C ILE A 17 -15.18 2.59 -19.63
N LYS A 18 -15.78 3.33 -20.56
CA LYS A 18 -16.81 2.83 -21.47
C LYS A 18 -16.16 2.36 -22.78
N LEU A 19 -16.50 1.16 -23.22
CA LEU A 19 -16.12 0.67 -24.54
C LEU A 19 -16.97 1.36 -25.63
N PRO A 20 -16.43 1.51 -26.86
CA PRO A 20 -17.18 2.05 -27.97
C PRO A 20 -18.38 1.15 -28.32
N GLU A 21 -19.48 1.75 -28.76
CA GLU A 21 -20.71 1.06 -29.17
C GLU A 21 -20.56 0.49 -30.61
N ILE A 22 -19.57 -0.37 -30.79
CA ILE A 22 -19.27 -1.06 -32.06
C ILE A 22 -19.12 -2.56 -31.80
N GLU A 23 -19.40 -3.37 -32.82
CA GLU A 23 -19.13 -4.80 -32.74
C GLU A 23 -17.63 -5.07 -32.84
N LEU A 24 -17.07 -5.72 -31.83
CA LEU A 24 -15.67 -6.10 -31.77
C LEU A 24 -15.51 -7.59 -32.06
N ASP A 25 -14.48 -7.95 -32.82
CA ASP A 25 -14.05 -9.33 -32.96
C ASP A 25 -13.79 -9.92 -31.56
N ARG A 26 -14.18 -11.16 -31.36
CA ARG A 26 -14.08 -11.84 -30.05
C ARG A 26 -12.68 -11.78 -29.45
N ASP A 27 -11.66 -12.01 -30.26
CA ASP A 27 -10.26 -12.03 -29.77
C ASP A 27 -9.80 -10.65 -29.36
N VAL A 28 -10.19 -9.61 -30.11
CA VAL A 28 -9.92 -8.20 -29.76
C VAL A 28 -10.63 -7.83 -28.46
N PHE A 29 -11.90 -8.20 -28.30
CA PHE A 29 -12.64 -7.94 -27.06
C PHE A 29 -12.00 -8.61 -25.85
N VAL A 30 -11.56 -9.88 -25.99
CA VAL A 30 -10.89 -10.62 -24.92
C VAL A 30 -9.58 -9.95 -24.52
N GLU A 31 -8.79 -9.49 -25.48
CA GLU A 31 -7.53 -8.77 -25.22
C GLU A 31 -7.77 -7.42 -24.55
N VAL A 32 -8.69 -6.60 -25.07
CA VAL A 32 -9.10 -5.31 -24.46
C VAL A 32 -9.54 -5.52 -23.01
N LYS A 33 -10.45 -6.47 -22.80
CA LYS A 33 -10.93 -6.81 -21.46
C LYS A 33 -9.80 -7.20 -20.53
N LYS A 34 -8.87 -8.06 -20.98
CA LYS A 34 -7.71 -8.50 -20.19
C LYS A 34 -6.82 -7.32 -19.80
N LEU A 35 -6.50 -6.44 -20.74
CA LEU A 35 -5.64 -5.28 -20.49
C LEU A 35 -6.25 -4.31 -19.48
N ILE A 36 -7.55 -3.99 -19.64
CA ILE A 36 -8.25 -3.11 -18.69
C ILE A 36 -8.36 -3.77 -17.30
N GLN A 37 -8.63 -5.09 -17.24
CA GLN A 37 -8.68 -5.82 -15.98
C GLN A 37 -7.32 -5.94 -15.29
N ASN A 38 -6.25 -6.09 -16.03
CA ASN A 38 -4.89 -6.05 -15.47
C ASN A 38 -4.56 -4.68 -14.89
N ALA A 39 -5.10 -3.62 -15.46
CA ALA A 39 -4.98 -2.25 -14.98
C ALA A 39 -5.97 -1.90 -13.85
N GLY A 40 -6.62 -2.90 -13.23
CA GLY A 40 -7.49 -2.71 -12.06
C GLY A 40 -8.98 -2.54 -12.39
N GLY A 41 -9.39 -2.50 -13.66
CA GLY A 41 -10.78 -2.37 -14.04
C GLY A 41 -11.61 -3.63 -13.75
N LYS A 42 -12.79 -3.45 -13.16
CA LYS A 42 -13.77 -4.51 -12.90
C LYS A 42 -14.86 -4.46 -13.96
N TRP A 43 -15.05 -5.56 -14.74
CA TRP A 43 -16.07 -5.60 -15.77
C TRP A 43 -17.47 -5.59 -15.18
N VAL A 44 -18.27 -4.65 -15.60
CA VAL A 44 -19.71 -4.55 -15.30
C VAL A 44 -20.49 -4.87 -16.56
N GLY A 45 -21.12 -6.05 -16.58
CA GLY A 45 -21.90 -6.56 -17.70
C GLY A 45 -23.34 -6.01 -17.74
N GLY A 46 -24.14 -6.56 -18.67
CA GLY A 46 -25.54 -6.18 -18.89
C GLY A 46 -25.69 -4.97 -19.80
N LYS A 47 -26.68 -4.10 -19.55
CA LYS A 47 -26.96 -2.92 -20.41
C LYS A 47 -25.88 -1.83 -20.35
N LYS A 48 -24.98 -1.85 -19.35
CA LYS A 48 -24.02 -0.78 -19.10
C LYS A 48 -22.59 -1.09 -19.54
N GLN A 49 -22.25 -2.20 -20.10
CA GLN A 49 -20.96 -2.63 -20.68
C GLN A 49 -19.77 -1.67 -20.47
N HIS A 50 -19.27 -1.55 -19.23
CA HIS A 50 -18.15 -0.69 -18.87
C HIS A 50 -17.23 -1.40 -17.88
N PHE A 51 -16.03 -0.83 -17.66
CA PHE A 51 -15.13 -1.24 -16.61
C PHE A 51 -15.16 -0.20 -15.49
N ALA A 52 -15.53 -0.61 -14.29
CA ALA A 52 -15.50 0.23 -13.09
C ALA A 52 -14.13 0.16 -12.43
N PHE A 53 -13.70 1.29 -11.86
CA PHE A 53 -12.46 1.47 -11.11
C PHE A 53 -12.77 2.07 -9.75
N ASP A 54 -11.82 1.95 -8.82
CA ASP A 54 -11.89 2.57 -7.49
C ASP A 54 -11.21 3.96 -7.48
N PHE A 55 -10.76 4.44 -8.64
CA PHE A 55 -10.07 5.71 -8.88
C PHE A 55 -10.42 6.25 -10.28
N ASP A 56 -10.07 7.51 -10.58
CA ASP A 56 -10.23 8.08 -11.91
C ASP A 56 -9.36 7.32 -12.94
N PRO A 57 -9.95 6.61 -13.90
CA PRO A 57 -9.23 5.77 -14.84
C PRO A 57 -8.69 6.50 -16.07
N GLU A 58 -8.80 7.81 -16.18
CA GLU A 58 -8.35 8.56 -17.39
C GLU A 58 -6.89 8.25 -17.72
N PHE A 59 -6.02 8.26 -16.70
CA PHE A 59 -4.61 7.95 -16.91
C PHE A 59 -4.37 6.49 -17.38
N VAL A 60 -5.20 5.53 -16.94
CA VAL A 60 -5.15 4.13 -17.43
C VAL A 60 -5.48 4.11 -18.91
N LEU A 61 -6.50 4.85 -19.30
CA LEU A 61 -6.93 4.92 -20.69
C LEU A 61 -5.84 5.58 -21.54
N ASP A 62 -5.16 6.60 -21.06
CA ASP A 62 -4.05 7.26 -21.75
C ASP A 62 -2.85 6.31 -21.96
N LEU A 63 -2.49 5.49 -20.96
CA LEU A 63 -1.47 4.46 -21.14
C LEU A 63 -1.84 3.45 -22.21
N LEU A 64 -3.08 2.93 -22.15
CA LEU A 64 -3.57 1.96 -23.12
C LEU A 64 -3.62 2.56 -24.53
N ARG A 65 -3.97 3.83 -24.68
CA ARG A 65 -3.92 4.60 -25.94
C ARG A 65 -2.50 4.72 -26.49
N ASN A 66 -1.50 4.85 -25.58
CA ASN A 66 -0.08 4.93 -25.94
C ASN A 66 0.54 3.55 -26.20
N GLY A 67 -0.25 2.46 -26.15
CA GLY A 67 0.21 1.09 -26.38
C GLY A 67 0.91 0.44 -25.19
N GLU A 68 0.87 1.07 -24.02
CA GLU A 68 1.37 0.48 -22.78
C GLU A 68 0.42 -0.61 -22.30
N LYS A 69 0.97 -1.59 -21.54
CA LYS A 69 0.20 -2.73 -21.02
C LYS A 69 0.31 -2.77 -19.49
N PRO A 70 -0.34 -1.83 -18.79
CA PRO A 70 -0.27 -1.79 -17.35
C PRO A 70 -0.78 -3.09 -16.72
N ASN A 71 -0.05 -3.61 -15.73
CA ASN A 71 -0.43 -4.80 -14.99
C ASN A 71 -0.23 -4.58 -13.49
N PHE A 72 -1.16 -3.88 -12.87
CA PHE A 72 -1.07 -3.49 -11.46
C PHE A 72 -1.02 -4.66 -10.48
N LYS A 73 -1.46 -5.84 -10.91
CA LYS A 73 -1.35 -7.05 -10.08
C LYS A 73 0.07 -7.63 -10.07
N GLN A 74 0.79 -7.48 -11.17
CA GLN A 74 2.08 -8.11 -11.37
C GLN A 74 3.26 -7.15 -11.11
N ASP A 75 3.06 -5.87 -11.43
CA ASP A 75 4.15 -4.89 -11.42
C ASP A 75 4.56 -4.43 -10.01
N ASN A 76 3.72 -4.61 -8.99
CA ASN A 76 3.99 -4.03 -7.67
C ASN A 76 3.81 -4.94 -6.45
N GLN A 77 3.50 -6.24 -6.61
CA GLN A 77 3.16 -7.08 -5.44
C GLN A 77 2.16 -6.38 -4.47
N PHE A 78 1.26 -5.57 -5.07
CA PHE A 78 0.35 -4.73 -4.31
C PHE A 78 -0.72 -5.60 -3.66
N PHE A 79 -0.66 -5.68 -2.35
CA PHE A 79 -1.71 -6.23 -1.51
C PHE A 79 -2.24 -5.10 -0.64
N GLU A 80 -3.42 -4.61 -0.97
CA GLU A 80 -4.10 -3.63 -0.14
C GLU A 80 -4.27 -4.20 1.27
N THR A 81 -3.85 -3.44 2.28
CA THR A 81 -3.97 -3.86 3.67
C THR A 81 -5.45 -3.93 4.05
N PRO A 82 -5.98 -5.11 4.41
CA PRO A 82 -7.39 -5.24 4.77
C PRO A 82 -7.73 -4.41 6.01
N TYR A 83 -8.95 -3.84 6.04
CA TYR A 83 -9.42 -3.02 7.17
C TYR A 83 -9.24 -3.72 8.52
N LYS A 84 -9.58 -5.03 8.63
CA LYS A 84 -9.38 -5.82 9.85
C LYS A 84 -7.92 -5.81 10.33
N VAL A 85 -6.97 -5.82 9.41
CA VAL A 85 -5.52 -5.78 9.73
C VAL A 85 -5.14 -4.40 10.23
N ILE A 86 -5.63 -3.34 9.57
CA ILE A 86 -5.37 -1.96 10.00
C ILE A 86 -5.95 -1.73 11.40
N ASP A 87 -7.18 -2.19 11.65
CA ASP A 87 -7.82 -2.09 12.97
C ASP A 87 -6.97 -2.80 14.05
N GLN A 88 -6.42 -3.97 13.77
CA GLN A 88 -5.48 -4.66 14.67
C GLN A 88 -4.19 -3.86 14.87
N MET A 89 -3.61 -3.29 13.81
CA MET A 89 -2.41 -2.46 13.91
C MET A 89 -2.63 -1.27 14.84
N LEU A 90 -3.79 -0.63 14.77
CA LEU A 90 -4.15 0.48 15.64
C LEU A 90 -4.41 0.03 17.08
N ALA A 91 -5.17 -1.06 17.26
CA ALA A 91 -5.52 -1.60 18.57
C ALA A 91 -4.30 -2.07 19.37
N TYR A 92 -3.36 -2.79 18.74
CA TYR A 92 -2.14 -3.26 19.40
C TYR A 92 -1.16 -2.12 19.75
N ASN A 93 -1.35 -0.98 19.14
CA ASN A 93 -0.52 0.20 19.38
C ASN A 93 -1.04 1.07 20.55
N ASP A 94 -2.15 0.69 21.18
CA ASP A 94 -2.91 1.58 22.07
C ASP A 94 -3.16 2.95 21.42
N PHE A 95 -3.22 2.95 20.09
CA PHE A 95 -3.48 4.14 19.31
C PHE A 95 -4.95 4.49 19.44
N CYS A 96 -5.27 5.19 20.52
CA CYS A 96 -6.57 5.80 20.69
C CYS A 96 -6.51 7.23 20.15
N PRO A 97 -7.10 7.50 18.99
CA PRO A 97 -7.04 8.83 18.39
C PRO A 97 -7.69 9.92 19.24
N TYR A 98 -8.45 9.52 20.26
CA TYR A 98 -9.24 10.44 21.09
C TYR A 98 -8.65 10.70 22.49
N GLU A 99 -7.74 9.86 22.99
CA GLU A 99 -7.34 9.90 24.39
C GLU A 99 -5.93 10.47 24.67
N ARG A 100 -5.03 10.42 23.71
CA ARG A 100 -3.70 11.02 23.87
C ARG A 100 -3.68 12.40 23.22
N GLY A 101 -3.35 13.40 24.03
CA GLY A 101 -3.19 14.79 23.60
C GLY A 101 -2.01 15.07 22.66
N ASP A 102 -1.46 14.05 22.00
CA ASP A 102 -0.41 14.16 21.00
C ASP A 102 -0.98 14.69 19.68
N LYS A 103 -1.41 15.94 19.71
CA LYS A 103 -1.82 16.69 18.52
C LYS A 103 -0.66 16.91 17.54
N ASP A 104 0.56 16.72 17.98
CA ASP A 104 1.79 17.09 17.25
C ASP A 104 2.55 15.87 16.70
N GLY A 105 1.96 14.68 16.69
CA GLY A 105 2.61 13.49 16.15
C GLY A 105 2.77 13.55 14.64
N ASN A 106 3.98 13.26 14.15
CA ASN A 106 4.26 13.10 12.73
C ASN A 106 3.99 11.66 12.30
N PHE A 107 3.31 11.48 11.17
CA PHE A 107 2.92 10.18 10.63
C PHE A 107 3.62 9.90 9.31
N LEU A 108 4.05 8.66 9.12
CA LEU A 108 4.63 8.19 7.86
C LEU A 108 4.00 6.86 7.44
N GLU A 109 3.60 6.77 6.18
CA GLU A 109 3.27 5.53 5.47
C GLU A 109 4.26 5.36 4.31
N PRO A 110 5.36 4.61 4.47
CA PRO A 110 6.46 4.60 3.50
C PRO A 110 6.20 3.77 2.24
N GLU A 111 5.18 2.91 2.23
CA GLU A 111 4.70 2.15 1.08
C GLU A 111 3.18 2.31 0.97
N ALA A 112 2.76 3.53 0.62
CA ALA A 112 1.38 3.96 0.77
C ALA A 112 0.36 3.18 -0.08
N GLY A 113 0.78 2.62 -1.21
CA GLY A 113 -0.12 1.92 -2.10
C GLY A 113 -1.31 2.80 -2.49
N ARG A 114 -2.51 2.33 -2.22
CA ARG A 114 -3.76 3.10 -2.38
C ARG A 114 -4.19 3.83 -1.10
N PHE A 115 -3.28 3.97 -0.18
CA PHE A 115 -3.47 4.67 1.08
C PHE A 115 -4.50 4.02 2.01
N ALA A 116 -4.57 2.71 2.03
CA ALA A 116 -5.55 2.01 2.88
C ALA A 116 -5.34 2.32 4.36
N ILE A 117 -4.09 2.30 4.83
CA ILE A 117 -3.74 2.64 6.21
C ILE A 117 -3.98 4.14 6.46
N GLY A 118 -3.47 5.01 5.59
CA GLY A 118 -3.61 6.46 5.72
C GLY A 118 -5.06 6.94 5.72
N LYS A 119 -5.95 6.29 4.96
CA LYS A 119 -7.40 6.58 4.99
C LYS A 119 -7.99 6.32 6.36
N VAL A 120 -7.71 5.15 6.96
CA VAL A 120 -8.22 4.80 8.29
C VAL A 120 -7.63 5.72 9.36
N LEU A 121 -6.34 6.04 9.27
CA LEU A 121 -5.71 7.01 10.18
C LEU A 121 -6.39 8.38 10.08
N HIS A 122 -6.69 8.85 8.87
CA HIS A 122 -7.38 10.13 8.67
C HIS A 122 -8.84 10.08 9.14
N GLU A 123 -9.55 8.96 8.96
CA GLU A 123 -10.90 8.79 9.52
C GLU A 123 -10.90 8.88 11.05
N CYS A 124 -9.88 8.33 11.70
CA CYS A 124 -9.68 8.43 13.15
C CYS A 124 -9.20 9.83 13.57
N ARG A 125 -8.36 10.47 12.77
CA ARG A 125 -7.70 11.76 13.03
C ARG A 125 -7.80 12.68 11.81
N PRO A 126 -8.94 13.35 11.60
CA PRO A 126 -9.15 14.23 10.44
C PRO A 126 -8.24 15.46 10.38
N ASP A 127 -7.57 15.77 11.47
CA ASP A 127 -6.66 16.91 11.63
C ASP A 127 -5.22 16.62 11.17
N ILE A 128 -4.86 15.34 10.91
CA ILE A 128 -3.50 14.99 10.52
C ILE A 128 -3.30 14.94 9.00
N VAL A 129 -2.09 15.29 8.58
CA VAL A 129 -1.55 15.01 7.26
C VAL A 129 -0.48 13.94 7.41
N ILE A 130 -0.55 12.92 6.57
CA ILE A 130 0.32 11.75 6.63
C ILE A 130 1.34 11.86 5.51
N ASP A 131 2.63 11.91 5.87
CA ASP A 131 3.72 11.84 4.91
C ASP A 131 3.79 10.44 4.31
N CYS A 132 4.05 10.34 3.02
CA CYS A 132 4.07 9.03 2.36
C CYS A 132 5.05 8.95 1.19
N TYR A 133 5.44 7.72 0.87
CA TYR A 133 6.17 7.35 -0.35
C TYR A 133 5.37 6.30 -1.10
N GLU A 134 5.47 6.29 -2.43
CA GLU A 134 4.82 5.29 -3.25
C GLU A 134 5.57 5.12 -4.57
N LEU A 135 5.99 3.88 -4.84
CA LEU A 135 6.80 3.57 -6.02
C LEU A 135 5.96 3.60 -7.32
N ASN A 136 4.71 3.17 -7.23
CA ASN A 136 3.81 3.12 -8.40
C ASN A 136 3.35 4.53 -8.81
N PRO A 137 3.63 4.97 -10.04
CA PRO A 137 3.26 6.31 -10.51
C PRO A 137 1.74 6.57 -10.48
N TYR A 138 0.93 5.53 -10.65
CA TYR A 138 -0.52 5.64 -10.65
C TYR A 138 -1.10 5.86 -9.27
N ASN A 139 -0.59 5.11 -8.29
CA ASN A 139 -0.93 5.36 -6.89
C ASN A 139 -0.48 6.76 -6.46
N ARG A 140 0.71 7.22 -6.91
CA ARG A 140 1.17 8.60 -6.63
C ARG A 140 0.21 9.66 -7.17
N GLN A 141 -0.30 9.48 -8.39
CA GLN A 141 -1.27 10.41 -8.96
C GLN A 141 -2.57 10.45 -8.13
N MET A 142 -3.04 9.30 -7.66
CA MET A 142 -4.20 9.22 -6.78
C MET A 142 -3.92 9.89 -5.42
N LEU A 143 -2.77 9.59 -4.82
CA LEU A 143 -2.35 10.18 -3.53
C LEU A 143 -2.26 11.70 -3.60
N SER A 144 -1.78 12.26 -4.71
CA SER A 144 -1.66 13.72 -4.89
C SER A 144 -3.01 14.47 -4.90
N GLN A 145 -4.11 13.75 -5.03
CA GLN A 145 -5.48 14.31 -4.97
C GLN A 145 -6.08 14.26 -3.56
N LEU A 146 -5.43 13.56 -2.62
CA LEU A 146 -5.92 13.44 -1.25
C LEU A 146 -5.33 14.57 -0.38
N PRO A 147 -6.17 15.45 0.20
CA PRO A 147 -5.67 16.60 0.96
C PRO A 147 -4.93 16.24 2.26
N TYR A 148 -5.05 15.00 2.70
CA TYR A 148 -4.41 14.45 3.89
C TYR A 148 -3.21 13.54 3.60
N ALA A 149 -2.83 13.36 2.34
CA ALA A 149 -1.64 12.65 1.92
C ALA A 149 -0.57 13.64 1.44
N ASN A 150 0.59 13.64 2.07
CA ASN A 150 1.73 14.43 1.64
C ASN A 150 2.78 13.51 1.00
N LEU A 151 2.73 13.41 -0.34
CA LEU A 151 3.63 12.55 -1.11
C LEU A 151 5.03 13.15 -1.19
N LEU A 152 5.99 12.57 -0.47
CA LEU A 152 7.38 13.05 -0.39
C LEU A 152 8.26 12.53 -1.54
N GLY A 153 7.92 11.37 -2.10
CA GLY A 153 8.74 10.77 -3.16
C GLY A 153 8.24 9.42 -3.66
N SER A 154 9.06 8.79 -4.49
CA SER A 154 8.72 7.50 -5.09
C SER A 154 9.31 6.32 -4.31
N ASP A 155 10.62 6.17 -4.30
CA ASP A 155 11.31 5.03 -3.69
C ASP A 155 11.75 5.39 -2.27
N PHE A 156 11.08 4.77 -1.28
CA PHE A 156 11.40 5.01 0.12
C PHE A 156 12.82 4.56 0.49
N LEU A 157 13.33 3.49 -0.11
CA LEU A 157 14.68 3.01 0.20
C LEU A 157 15.80 3.95 -0.26
N LEU A 158 15.50 4.88 -1.18
CA LEU A 158 16.44 5.92 -1.62
C LEU A 158 16.29 7.22 -0.82
N ALA A 159 15.28 7.31 0.05
CA ALA A 159 15.04 8.49 0.85
C ALA A 159 16.03 8.59 2.03
N GLU A 160 16.48 9.79 2.31
CA GLU A 160 17.24 10.12 3.52
C GLU A 160 16.35 10.93 4.47
N PRO A 161 16.45 10.71 5.81
CA PRO A 161 15.56 11.32 6.77
C PRO A 161 15.81 12.83 6.89
N GLN A 162 14.92 13.63 6.32
CA GLN A 162 14.86 15.08 6.53
C GLN A 162 14.00 15.46 7.75
N LYS A 163 13.18 14.53 8.20
CA LYS A 163 12.24 14.63 9.31
C LYS A 163 12.16 13.28 10.02
N LYS A 164 11.86 13.30 11.30
CA LYS A 164 11.59 12.10 12.10
C LYS A 164 10.09 11.97 12.37
N TYR A 165 9.66 10.74 12.67
CA TYR A 165 8.26 10.40 12.83
C TYR A 165 7.98 9.73 14.16
N ASN A 166 6.91 10.14 14.79
CA ASN A 166 6.40 9.50 16.01
C ASN A 166 5.70 8.18 15.68
N TRP A 167 5.05 8.13 14.53
CA TRP A 167 4.27 7.00 14.08
C TRP A 167 4.60 6.63 12.65
N ILE A 168 5.06 5.38 12.45
CA ILE A 168 5.28 4.80 11.12
C ILE A 168 4.40 3.57 11.01
N PHE A 169 3.46 3.58 10.07
CA PHE A 169 2.58 2.46 9.76
C PHE A 169 2.90 1.93 8.36
N ALA A 170 3.08 0.62 8.23
CA ALA A 170 3.56 0.06 6.98
C ALA A 170 3.04 -1.34 6.68
N ASN A 171 2.92 -1.63 5.38
CA ASN A 171 2.77 -2.98 4.84
C ASN A 171 3.73 -3.13 3.65
N PRO A 172 5.03 -3.31 3.92
CA PRO A 172 6.06 -3.37 2.89
C PRO A 172 5.96 -4.64 2.03
N PRO A 173 6.58 -4.67 0.84
CA PRO A 173 6.61 -5.85 -0.01
C PRO A 173 7.40 -6.99 0.65
N PHE A 174 6.86 -8.23 0.62
CA PHE A 174 7.46 -9.38 1.29
C PHE A 174 8.52 -10.11 0.45
N ALA A 175 8.44 -9.99 -0.89
CA ALA A 175 9.35 -10.72 -1.76
C ALA A 175 10.80 -10.35 -1.53
N LYS A 176 11.69 -11.36 -1.62
CA LYS A 176 13.14 -11.17 -1.48
C LYS A 176 13.56 -10.54 -0.14
N MET A 177 12.79 -10.76 0.92
CA MET A 177 13.05 -10.22 2.27
C MET A 177 13.02 -8.67 2.31
N GLN A 178 12.24 -8.05 1.41
CA GLN A 178 12.16 -6.58 1.36
C GLN A 178 11.48 -6.00 2.59
N ASP A 179 10.53 -6.71 3.18
CA ASP A 179 9.89 -6.34 4.44
C ASP A 179 10.93 -6.02 5.54
N ALA A 180 11.91 -6.89 5.73
CA ALA A 180 12.98 -6.66 6.69
C ALA A 180 13.87 -5.45 6.32
N ILE A 181 14.21 -5.29 5.03
CA ILE A 181 15.04 -4.18 4.55
C ILE A 181 14.33 -2.85 4.77
N HIS A 182 13.04 -2.78 4.41
CA HIS A 182 12.22 -1.58 4.55
C HIS A 182 12.07 -1.19 6.03
N VAL A 183 11.79 -2.16 6.91
CA VAL A 183 11.62 -1.88 8.35
C VAL A 183 12.91 -1.39 8.98
N MET A 184 14.06 -1.97 8.67
CA MET A 184 15.34 -1.46 9.13
C MET A 184 15.64 -0.04 8.59
N HIS A 185 15.15 0.27 7.38
CA HIS A 185 15.27 1.62 6.83
C HIS A 185 14.32 2.59 7.55
N MET A 186 13.08 2.19 7.85
CA MET A 186 12.11 2.99 8.63
C MET A 186 12.68 3.43 9.98
N ALA A 187 13.48 2.59 10.63
CA ALA A 187 14.11 2.93 11.91
C ALA A 187 15.00 4.17 11.85
N LYS A 188 15.56 4.52 10.69
CA LYS A 188 16.31 5.77 10.48
C LYS A 188 15.41 7.00 10.55
N PHE A 189 14.12 6.84 10.27
CA PHE A 189 13.11 7.89 10.25
C PHE A 189 12.35 8.01 11.57
N LEU A 190 12.61 7.13 12.53
CA LEU A 190 11.88 7.06 13.78
C LEU A 190 12.39 8.09 14.78
N GLU A 191 11.47 8.78 15.46
CA GLU A 191 11.80 9.57 16.65
C GLU A 191 12.23 8.64 17.79
N PRO A 192 13.07 9.11 18.76
CA PRO A 192 13.51 8.30 19.90
C PRO A 192 12.35 7.72 20.72
N LEU A 193 11.25 8.45 20.84
CA LEU A 193 10.01 8.02 21.50
C LEU A 193 8.95 7.54 20.52
N GLY A 194 9.31 7.37 19.24
CA GLY A 194 8.38 6.96 18.19
C GLY A 194 8.18 5.45 18.13
N ARG A 195 7.28 5.01 17.26
CA ARG A 195 6.91 3.62 17.08
C ARG A 195 6.67 3.27 15.61
N ILE A 196 7.21 2.13 15.19
CA ILE A 196 6.90 1.49 13.91
C ILE A 196 5.87 0.40 14.18
N THR A 197 4.78 0.38 13.42
CA THR A 197 3.81 -0.72 13.37
C THR A 197 3.72 -1.22 11.95
N THR A 198 4.16 -2.44 11.72
CA THR A 198 4.30 -2.98 10.37
C THR A 198 3.76 -4.38 10.25
N VAL A 199 3.22 -4.70 9.07
CA VAL A 199 2.92 -6.08 8.69
C VAL A 199 4.17 -6.68 8.06
N MET A 200 4.53 -7.88 8.45
CA MET A 200 5.68 -8.60 7.93
C MET A 200 5.34 -10.05 7.63
N SER A 201 6.05 -10.65 6.67
CA SER A 201 6.00 -12.11 6.51
C SER A 201 6.64 -12.81 7.72
N THR A 202 6.28 -14.07 7.98
CA THR A 202 6.86 -14.83 9.11
C THR A 202 8.21 -15.50 8.79
N GLY A 203 8.75 -15.29 7.58
CA GLY A 203 9.98 -15.95 7.11
C GLY A 203 11.21 -15.68 7.97
N TRP A 204 11.32 -14.50 8.56
CA TRP A 204 12.41 -14.10 9.44
C TRP A 204 12.42 -14.80 10.81
N GLN A 205 11.27 -15.32 11.25
CA GLN A 205 11.14 -16.10 12.50
C GLN A 205 11.78 -17.49 12.41
N ASN A 206 12.18 -17.93 11.21
CA ASN A 206 12.84 -19.21 11.04
C ASN A 206 14.26 -19.15 11.61
N LYS A 207 14.59 -20.08 12.51
CA LYS A 207 15.92 -20.18 13.17
C LYS A 207 17.09 -20.30 12.18
N ASN A 208 16.83 -20.79 10.96
CA ASN A 208 17.84 -20.95 9.92
C ASN A 208 17.74 -19.84 8.84
N CYS A 209 17.06 -18.72 9.12
CA CYS A 209 16.95 -17.63 8.16
C CYS A 209 18.32 -17.05 7.79
N ARG A 210 18.42 -16.50 6.59
CA ARG A 210 19.67 -15.96 6.01
C ARG A 210 19.42 -14.57 5.42
N GLY A 211 20.49 -13.93 4.98
CA GLY A 211 20.39 -12.63 4.31
C GLY A 211 19.78 -11.56 5.20
N ALA A 212 18.90 -10.73 4.64
CA ALA A 212 18.30 -9.62 5.36
C ALA A 212 17.50 -10.05 6.59
N TYR A 213 16.89 -11.23 6.61
CA TYR A 213 16.16 -11.73 7.78
C TYR A 213 17.07 -12.04 8.98
N LYS A 214 18.30 -12.51 8.73
CA LYS A 214 19.25 -12.68 9.83
C LYS A 214 19.65 -11.33 10.44
N VAL A 215 19.96 -10.36 9.60
CA VAL A 215 20.32 -8.99 10.04
C VAL A 215 19.13 -8.34 10.77
N PHE A 216 17.91 -8.57 10.30
CA PHE A 216 16.70 -8.07 10.94
C PHE A 216 16.50 -8.67 12.34
N ASN A 217 16.78 -9.95 12.56
CA ASN A 217 16.72 -10.55 13.89
C ASN A 217 17.73 -9.89 14.85
N GLU A 218 18.98 -9.68 14.39
CA GLU A 218 20.00 -8.97 15.17
C GLU A 218 19.57 -7.52 15.49
N PHE A 219 18.90 -6.86 14.55
CA PHE A 219 18.33 -5.54 14.76
C PHE A 219 17.20 -5.55 15.81
N LEU A 220 16.28 -6.53 15.77
CA LEU A 220 15.21 -6.66 16.75
C LEU A 220 15.74 -6.95 18.17
N GLU A 221 16.80 -7.77 18.30
CA GLU A 221 17.44 -8.06 19.60
C GLU A 221 17.94 -6.80 20.31
N SER A 222 18.29 -5.76 19.54
CA SER A 222 18.77 -4.48 20.08
C SER A 222 17.66 -3.49 20.45
N ARG A 223 16.38 -3.85 20.22
CA ARG A 223 15.24 -2.94 20.39
C ARG A 223 14.09 -3.61 21.13
N HIS A 224 13.34 -2.81 21.87
CA HIS A 224 12.07 -3.30 22.38
C HIS A 224 11.09 -3.50 21.22
N HIS A 225 10.46 -4.67 21.15
CA HIS A 225 9.52 -5.01 20.07
C HIS A 225 8.45 -6.00 20.56
N GLU A 226 7.34 -6.01 19.88
CA GLU A 226 6.25 -6.96 20.05
C GLU A 226 5.87 -7.59 18.72
N ILE A 227 5.43 -8.84 18.79
CA ILE A 227 5.03 -9.62 17.61
C ILE A 227 3.65 -10.20 17.89
N TYR A 228 2.71 -9.92 16.98
CA TYR A 228 1.36 -10.44 17.02
C TYR A 228 1.12 -11.31 15.80
N GLU A 229 0.86 -12.59 16.02
CA GLU A 229 0.52 -13.51 14.95
C GLU A 229 -0.83 -13.14 14.33
N MET A 230 -0.94 -13.29 13.01
CA MET A 230 -2.16 -13.03 12.27
C MET A 230 -2.82 -14.35 11.88
N GLU A 231 -4.14 -14.35 11.77
CA GLU A 231 -4.88 -15.48 11.23
C GLU A 231 -4.43 -15.76 9.78
N GLU A 232 -4.32 -17.06 9.41
CA GLU A 232 -3.85 -17.47 8.07
C GLU A 232 -4.64 -16.85 6.91
N ASP A 233 -5.91 -16.48 7.16
CA ASP A 233 -6.82 -15.93 6.17
C ASP A 233 -6.82 -14.40 6.08
N SER A 234 -6.01 -13.72 6.89
CA SER A 234 -6.04 -12.25 7.00
C SER A 234 -5.80 -11.52 5.68
N PHE A 235 -5.06 -12.13 4.75
CA PHE A 235 -4.80 -11.60 3.39
C PHE A 235 -5.51 -12.35 2.25
N MET A 236 -6.40 -13.30 2.55
CA MET A 236 -7.12 -14.04 1.49
C MET A 236 -7.95 -13.13 0.60
N ALA A 237 -8.55 -12.07 1.16
CA ALA A 237 -9.30 -11.08 0.38
C ALA A 237 -8.40 -10.34 -0.63
N SER A 238 -7.12 -10.20 -0.32
CA SER A 238 -6.10 -9.59 -1.20
C SER A 238 -5.44 -10.60 -2.16
N GLY A 239 -5.84 -11.88 -2.11
CA GLY A 239 -5.44 -12.91 -3.08
C GLY A 239 -4.11 -13.61 -2.77
N THR A 240 -3.61 -13.56 -1.54
CA THR A 240 -2.39 -14.27 -1.11
C THR A 240 -2.63 -15.14 0.11
N LYS A 241 -1.87 -16.25 0.21
CA LYS A 241 -1.82 -17.15 1.37
C LYS A 241 -0.48 -17.05 2.09
N VAL A 242 0.05 -15.86 2.22
CA VAL A 242 1.32 -15.66 2.94
C VAL A 242 1.01 -15.56 4.43
N SER A 243 1.70 -16.36 5.24
CA SER A 243 1.69 -16.21 6.70
C SER A 243 2.35 -14.89 7.07
N ALA A 244 1.64 -14.04 7.80
CA ALA A 244 2.08 -12.72 8.21
C ALA A 244 1.91 -12.50 9.70
N CYS A 245 2.60 -11.52 10.24
CA CYS A 245 2.48 -11.05 11.60
C CYS A 245 2.50 -9.52 11.63
N ILE A 246 1.97 -8.92 12.68
CA ILE A 246 2.17 -7.52 12.98
C ILE A 246 3.36 -7.41 13.92
N VAL A 247 4.30 -6.55 13.58
CA VAL A 247 5.49 -6.25 14.39
C VAL A 247 5.43 -4.80 14.82
N ILE A 248 5.57 -4.57 16.12
CA ILE A 248 5.70 -3.23 16.70
C ILE A 248 7.13 -3.08 17.18
N ILE A 249 7.78 -1.98 16.83
CA ILE A 249 9.16 -1.67 17.19
C ILE A 249 9.20 -0.28 17.78
N ASP A 250 9.68 -0.19 19.00
CA ASP A 250 9.81 1.07 19.71
C ASP A 250 11.12 1.79 19.34
N GLY A 251 11.09 3.11 19.39
CA GLY A 251 12.29 3.96 19.32
C GLY A 251 13.23 3.72 20.51
N GLU A 252 14.43 4.28 20.45
CA GLU A 252 15.51 3.99 21.40
C GLU A 252 15.19 4.38 22.84
N ASP A 253 14.39 5.44 23.03
CA ASP A 253 14.03 5.99 24.33
C ASP A 253 12.57 5.75 24.72
N TYR A 254 11.88 4.84 24.05
CA TYR A 254 10.47 4.57 24.30
C TYR A 254 10.28 3.87 25.66
N ASP A 255 9.69 4.58 26.62
CA ASP A 255 9.35 4.05 27.95
C ASP A 255 7.83 3.81 28.05
N ARG A 256 7.43 2.57 28.31
CA ARG A 256 6.03 2.16 28.48
C ARG A 256 5.47 2.42 29.88
N THR A 257 6.29 2.89 30.79
CA THR A 257 5.86 3.15 32.17
C THR A 257 5.20 4.53 32.32
N LEU A 258 5.16 5.31 31.24
CA LEU A 258 4.50 6.60 31.14
C LEU A 258 3.16 6.49 30.40
#